data_ca627a1e761807fad433d52fb68c2cac
#
_entry.id   ca627a1e761807fad433d52fb68c2cac
#
_cell.length_a   1.000
_cell.length_b   1.000
_cell.length_c   1.000
_cell.angle_alpha   90.00
_cell.angle_beta   90.00
_cell.angle_gamma   90.00
#
_symmetry.space_group_name_H-M   'P 1'
#
loop_
_entity.id
_entity.type
_entity.pdbx_description
1 polymer ?
#
loop_
_entity_poly.entity_id
_entity_poly.type
_entity_poly.pdbx_seq_one_letter_code
_entity_poly.pdbx_strand_id
1 'polypeptide(L)'
;TPFNITVGQDLNGDNQFNDRPSFATSTSTNVMNTKYGSFDLNPSEDASRIPYNYVTGPGQFSLNLRVSKSIGIGPRSEKAASGGFNGPPPGGGGRGGPGGGGPPGGGLGPGGLSSSGGRPPMLDQQAARRYSLNFTAMGRNVFNNVNLAAPVGVLQSPLFGTSNALAGGFFSSPSSNRSIDLQVSFNF
;
A
#
# COMPACT_ATOMS: atom_id res chain seq x y z
N THR A 1 -5.77 8.42 10.28
CA THR A 1 -6.55 8.09 9.09
C THR A 1 -7.87 8.85 9.14
N PRO A 2 -8.25 9.65 8.11
CA PRO A 2 -9.55 10.32 8.07
C PRO A 2 -10.68 9.29 7.93
N PHE A 3 -11.88 9.61 8.45
CA PHE A 3 -13.06 8.77 8.30
C PHE A 3 -14.33 9.58 8.17
N ASN A 4 -15.37 8.99 7.59
CA ASN A 4 -16.66 9.59 7.37
C ASN A 4 -17.57 9.39 8.60
N ILE A 5 -18.40 10.40 8.88
CA ILE A 5 -19.51 10.26 9.81
C ILE A 5 -20.79 10.09 8.98
N THR A 6 -21.57 9.07 9.33
CA THR A 6 -22.85 8.77 8.71
C THR A 6 -23.93 8.60 9.76
N VAL A 7 -25.18 8.83 9.37
CA VAL A 7 -26.34 8.63 10.27
C VAL A 7 -26.65 7.15 10.45
N GLY A 8 -26.30 6.29 9.46
CA GLY A 8 -26.67 4.90 9.46
C GLY A 8 -28.15 4.66 9.06
N GLN A 9 -28.75 5.64 8.40
CA GLN A 9 -30.09 5.59 7.82
C GLN A 9 -30.01 6.06 6.37
N ASP A 10 -30.95 5.62 5.56
CA ASP A 10 -31.17 6.11 4.22
C ASP A 10 -32.13 7.30 4.29
N LEU A 11 -31.60 8.51 4.12
CA LEU A 11 -32.37 9.75 4.19
C LEU A 11 -32.83 10.24 2.82
N ASN A 12 -32.16 9.77 1.75
CA ASN A 12 -32.41 10.21 0.39
C ASN A 12 -33.16 9.17 -0.48
N GLY A 13 -33.43 7.97 0.07
CA GLY A 13 -34.17 6.90 -0.62
C GLY A 13 -33.38 6.14 -1.68
N ASP A 14 -32.05 6.17 -1.61
CA ASP A 14 -31.17 5.48 -2.58
C ASP A 14 -30.83 4.03 -2.17
N ASN A 15 -31.39 3.53 -1.07
CA ASN A 15 -31.11 2.25 -0.43
C ASN A 15 -29.67 2.09 0.07
N GLN A 16 -28.97 3.18 0.31
CA GLN A 16 -27.65 3.18 0.92
C GLN A 16 -27.71 3.86 2.31
N PHE A 17 -27.17 3.19 3.31
CA PHE A 17 -27.18 3.68 4.71
C PHE A 17 -25.92 4.49 5.01
N ASN A 18 -25.48 5.32 4.05
CA ASN A 18 -24.25 6.08 4.11
C ASN A 18 -24.46 7.60 4.18
N ASP A 19 -25.70 8.04 4.39
CA ASP A 19 -26.04 9.44 4.46
C ASP A 19 -25.31 10.17 5.59
N ARG A 20 -24.86 11.37 5.28
CA ARG A 20 -24.12 12.22 6.22
C ARG A 20 -25.06 13.14 6.97
N PRO A 21 -24.84 13.36 8.27
CA PRO A 21 -25.58 14.34 9.03
C PRO A 21 -25.24 15.77 8.58
N SER A 22 -25.98 16.75 9.09
CA SER A 22 -25.55 18.14 9.10
C SER A 22 -25.05 18.54 10.48
N PHE A 23 -24.43 19.70 10.59
CA PHE A 23 -24.21 20.30 11.91
C PHE A 23 -25.54 20.68 12.52
N ALA A 24 -25.68 20.44 13.85
CA ALA A 24 -26.87 20.83 14.58
C ALA A 24 -27.00 22.37 14.63
N THR A 25 -28.21 22.81 14.43
CA THR A 25 -28.62 24.22 14.56
C THR A 25 -29.64 24.40 15.69
N SER A 26 -30.04 25.62 16.01
CA SER A 26 -31.06 25.87 17.00
C SER A 26 -32.44 25.32 16.64
N THR A 27 -32.66 24.98 15.38
CA THR A 27 -33.90 24.41 14.86
C THR A 27 -33.87 22.86 14.71
N SER A 28 -32.72 22.26 14.95
CA SER A 28 -32.57 20.80 14.88
C SER A 28 -33.33 20.12 16.01
N THR A 29 -34.14 19.13 15.69
CA THR A 29 -34.97 18.37 16.65
C THR A 29 -34.35 17.06 17.08
N ASN A 30 -33.46 16.47 16.28
CA ASN A 30 -32.82 15.19 16.54
C ASN A 30 -31.31 15.33 16.58
N VAL A 31 -30.79 15.84 17.68
CA VAL A 31 -29.39 16.19 17.84
C VAL A 31 -28.62 15.13 18.62
N MET A 32 -27.48 14.70 18.06
CA MET A 32 -26.51 13.89 18.78
C MET A 32 -25.25 14.68 19.07
N ASN A 33 -24.91 14.79 20.35
CA ASN A 33 -23.70 15.45 20.82
C ASN A 33 -22.56 14.42 20.93
N THR A 34 -21.45 14.69 20.29
CA THR A 34 -20.27 13.82 20.27
C THR A 34 -19.01 14.61 20.58
N LYS A 35 -17.91 13.92 20.80
CA LYS A 35 -16.59 14.58 20.93
C LYS A 35 -16.12 15.29 19.65
N TYR A 36 -16.74 15.03 18.51
CA TYR A 36 -16.41 15.64 17.22
C TYR A 36 -17.34 16.79 16.83
N GLY A 37 -18.36 17.05 17.63
CA GLY A 37 -19.36 18.08 17.40
C GLY A 37 -20.77 17.61 17.65
N SER A 38 -21.73 18.51 17.46
CA SER A 38 -23.17 18.24 17.55
C SER A 38 -23.73 18.07 16.14
N PHE A 39 -24.38 16.96 15.90
CA PHE A 39 -24.89 16.59 14.60
C PHE A 39 -26.40 16.40 14.62
N ASP A 40 -27.06 16.88 13.57
CA ASP A 40 -28.46 16.63 13.31
C ASP A 40 -28.59 15.32 12.53
N LEU A 41 -29.31 14.35 13.09
CA LEU A 41 -29.50 13.03 12.51
C LEU A 41 -30.58 13.00 11.42
N ASN A 42 -31.44 14.02 11.38
CA ASN A 42 -32.51 14.13 10.38
C ASN A 42 -32.54 15.54 9.78
N PRO A 43 -31.46 15.94 9.10
CA PRO A 43 -31.38 17.26 8.51
C PRO A 43 -32.33 17.41 7.33
N SER A 44 -32.88 18.61 7.14
CA SER A 44 -33.71 18.96 5.98
C SER A 44 -32.94 18.75 4.67
N GLU A 45 -33.65 18.62 3.55
CA GLU A 45 -33.03 18.43 2.22
C GLU A 45 -32.07 19.58 1.86
N ASP A 46 -32.41 20.80 2.23
CA ASP A 46 -31.58 21.99 1.95
C ASP A 46 -30.40 22.15 2.92
N ALA A 47 -30.31 21.33 3.99
CA ALA A 47 -29.25 21.45 4.97
C ALA A 47 -27.90 21.01 4.40
N SER A 48 -26.88 21.84 4.61
CA SER A 48 -25.52 21.50 4.22
C SER A 48 -25.02 20.31 5.02
N ARG A 49 -24.68 19.21 4.34
CA ARG A 49 -24.12 18.01 4.94
C ARG A 49 -22.67 18.25 5.36
N ILE A 50 -22.23 17.60 6.42
CA ILE A 50 -20.83 17.67 6.84
C ILE A 50 -19.91 17.18 5.69
N PRO A 51 -18.67 17.69 5.60
CA PRO A 51 -17.71 17.23 4.59
C PRO A 51 -17.38 15.74 4.70
N TYR A 52 -16.99 15.13 3.59
CA TYR A 52 -16.35 13.81 3.63
C TYR A 52 -15.04 13.89 4.40
N ASN A 53 -14.70 12.80 5.11
CA ASN A 53 -13.47 12.72 5.89
C ASN A 53 -13.32 13.85 6.92
N TYR A 54 -14.45 14.29 7.49
CA TYR A 54 -14.51 15.40 8.43
C TYR A 54 -13.65 15.17 9.69
N VAL A 55 -13.54 13.94 10.12
CA VAL A 55 -12.80 13.59 11.34
C VAL A 55 -11.59 12.75 11.05
N THR A 56 -10.61 12.85 11.94
CA THR A 56 -9.37 12.09 11.85
C THR A 56 -9.30 11.09 13.00
N GLY A 57 -9.15 9.83 12.64
CA GLY A 57 -8.90 8.71 13.56
C GLY A 57 -7.41 8.52 13.86
N PRO A 58 -7.05 7.41 14.51
CA PRO A 58 -5.68 7.10 14.89
C PRO A 58 -4.70 7.15 13.73
N GLY A 59 -3.49 7.63 14.00
CA GLY A 59 -2.37 7.54 13.08
C GLY A 59 -1.93 6.08 12.91
N GLN A 60 -1.34 5.78 11.76
CA GLN A 60 -0.79 4.45 11.46
C GLN A 60 0.67 4.62 11.05
N PHE A 61 1.51 3.78 11.61
CA PHE A 61 2.92 3.74 11.25
C PHE A 61 3.45 2.32 11.35
N SER A 62 4.08 1.83 10.30
CA SER A 62 4.80 0.55 10.32
C SER A 62 6.10 0.67 9.52
N LEU A 63 7.16 0.07 10.05
CA LEU A 63 8.42 -0.09 9.36
C LEU A 63 8.66 -1.57 9.10
N ASN A 64 8.83 -1.91 7.82
CA ASN A 64 9.19 -3.25 7.39
C ASN A 64 10.61 -3.21 6.82
N LEU A 65 11.47 -4.10 7.30
CA LEU A 65 12.85 -4.22 6.86
C LEU A 65 13.09 -5.60 6.26
N ARG A 66 13.82 -5.64 5.16
CA ARG A 66 14.28 -6.88 4.56
C ARG A 66 15.77 -6.80 4.30
N VAL A 67 16.50 -7.77 4.81
CA VAL A 67 17.92 -7.94 4.56
C VAL A 67 18.13 -9.30 3.91
N SER A 68 18.88 -9.33 2.81
CA SER A 68 19.22 -10.57 2.13
C SER A 68 20.71 -10.64 1.84
N LYS A 69 21.29 -11.82 2.02
CA LYS A 69 22.69 -12.12 1.72
C LYS A 69 22.75 -13.39 0.90
N SER A 70 23.37 -13.31 -0.27
CA SER A 70 23.68 -14.47 -1.11
C SER A 70 25.16 -14.82 -0.98
N ILE A 71 25.45 -16.09 -0.79
CA ILE A 71 26.80 -16.63 -0.70
C ILE A 71 26.94 -17.71 -1.77
N GLY A 72 27.83 -17.47 -2.74
CA GLY A 72 28.17 -18.46 -3.75
C GLY A 72 29.13 -19.51 -3.18
N ILE A 73 28.85 -20.79 -3.41
CA ILE A 73 29.63 -21.94 -2.93
C ILE A 73 30.08 -22.80 -4.11
N GLY A 74 31.23 -23.40 -4.00
CA GLY A 74 31.76 -24.32 -5.02
C GLY A 74 32.56 -23.66 -6.15
N PRO A 75 32.95 -24.44 -7.17
CA PRO A 75 33.75 -23.96 -8.28
C PRO A 75 33.01 -22.89 -9.08
N ARG A 76 33.75 -22.00 -9.72
CA ARG A 76 33.19 -21.00 -10.63
C ARG A 76 32.58 -21.73 -11.84
N SER A 77 31.37 -21.37 -12.21
CA SER A 77 30.74 -21.86 -13.43
C SER A 77 31.42 -21.20 -14.63
N GLU A 78 32.05 -21.98 -15.47
CA GLU A 78 32.70 -21.50 -16.71
C GLU A 78 31.71 -20.86 -17.69
N LYS A 79 30.42 -21.19 -17.56
CA LYS A 79 29.35 -20.61 -18.37
C LYS A 79 29.12 -19.10 -18.12
N ALA A 80 29.55 -18.58 -16.97
CA ALA A 80 29.46 -17.14 -16.68
C ALA A 80 30.64 -16.35 -17.24
N ALA A 81 31.73 -17.02 -17.60
CA ALA A 81 32.93 -16.37 -18.17
C ALA A 81 32.82 -16.16 -19.70
N SER A 82 31.89 -16.85 -20.36
CA SER A 82 31.72 -16.74 -21.83
C SER A 82 30.65 -15.70 -22.24
N GLY A 83 30.04 -14.99 -21.28
CA GLY A 83 29.19 -13.81 -21.53
C GLY A 83 30.00 -12.54 -21.77
N GLY A 84 31.24 -12.67 -22.32
CA GLY A 84 31.93 -11.54 -22.89
C GLY A 84 31.10 -11.01 -24.03
N PHE A 85 30.81 -9.74 -23.96
CA PHE A 85 30.23 -8.93 -25.00
C PHE A 85 30.94 -9.24 -26.35
N ASN A 86 30.39 -10.18 -27.13
CA ASN A 86 30.56 -10.18 -28.55
C ASN A 86 29.58 -9.13 -29.11
N GLY A 87 29.90 -7.86 -28.87
CA GLY A 87 29.33 -6.80 -29.65
C GLY A 87 29.75 -7.01 -31.11
N PRO A 88 28.85 -6.81 -32.08
CA PRO A 88 29.22 -6.84 -33.46
C PRO A 88 30.31 -5.80 -33.73
N PRO A 89 31.28 -6.09 -34.61
CA PRO A 89 32.34 -5.16 -34.94
C PRO A 89 31.76 -3.81 -35.45
N PRO A 90 32.38 -2.70 -35.15
CA PRO A 90 31.93 -1.38 -35.63
C PRO A 90 32.24 -1.30 -37.13
N GLY A 91 31.24 -1.46 -37.95
CA GLY A 91 31.41 -1.27 -39.38
C GLY A 91 30.23 -1.78 -40.21
N GLY A 92 29.46 -0.89 -40.72
CA GLY A 92 28.49 -1.21 -41.76
C GLY A 92 27.18 -0.38 -41.62
N GLY A 93 27.19 0.83 -42.22
CA GLY A 93 26.00 1.63 -42.39
C GLY A 93 24.96 0.92 -43.26
N GLY A 94 23.70 1.13 -43.00
CA GLY A 94 22.58 0.61 -43.77
C GLY A 94 21.26 1.26 -43.36
N ARG A 95 20.95 2.34 -44.00
CA ARG A 95 19.64 2.85 -44.48
C ARG A 95 18.37 2.43 -43.71
N GLY A 96 17.72 3.44 -43.20
CA GLY A 96 16.37 3.96 -43.27
C GLY A 96 15.22 3.02 -43.68
N GLY A 97 14.20 3.03 -42.81
CA GLY A 97 12.82 2.71 -43.11
C GLY A 97 11.91 3.52 -42.20
N PRO A 98 10.96 4.29 -42.77
CA PRO A 98 10.01 5.05 -42.00
C PRO A 98 8.77 4.21 -41.71
N GLY A 99 8.28 4.23 -40.48
CA GLY A 99 6.93 3.75 -40.23
C GLY A 99 6.71 3.14 -38.88
N GLY A 100 5.89 3.78 -38.05
CA GLY A 100 5.26 3.15 -36.89
C GLY A 100 5.26 4.00 -35.62
N GLY A 101 4.52 5.13 -35.67
CA GLY A 101 4.16 5.85 -34.47
C GLY A 101 3.20 5.07 -33.64
N GLY A 102 3.63 4.64 -32.43
CA GLY A 102 2.77 4.18 -31.37
C GLY A 102 2.66 5.28 -30.30
N PRO A 103 1.46 5.49 -29.74
CA PRO A 103 1.23 6.57 -28.79
C PRO A 103 2.01 6.33 -27.47
N PRO A 104 2.47 7.40 -26.81
CA PRO A 104 3.10 7.31 -25.51
C PRO A 104 2.04 7.08 -24.43
N GLY A 105 1.75 5.85 -24.10
CA GLY A 105 0.91 5.45 -22.99
C GLY A 105 1.72 5.30 -21.72
N GLY A 106 2.04 6.39 -21.05
CA GLY A 106 2.61 6.37 -19.71
C GLY A 106 1.57 6.03 -18.66
N GLY A 107 1.40 4.77 -18.35
CA GLY A 107 0.63 4.31 -17.20
C GLY A 107 1.51 4.24 -15.96
N LEU A 108 1.52 5.27 -15.17
CA LEU A 108 2.06 5.22 -13.79
C LEU A 108 1.02 4.55 -12.89
N GLY A 109 1.05 3.23 -12.79
CA GLY A 109 0.34 2.48 -11.77
C GLY A 109 1.10 2.53 -10.44
N PRO A 110 0.40 2.72 -9.29
CA PRO A 110 1.04 2.72 -7.98
C PRO A 110 1.47 1.30 -7.64
N GLY A 111 2.75 1.02 -7.60
CA GLY A 111 3.32 -0.20 -7.03
C GLY A 111 4.15 -1.10 -7.94
N GLY A 112 4.57 -0.63 -9.08
CA GLY A 112 5.44 -1.40 -9.94
C GLY A 112 6.86 -0.84 -10.01
N LEU A 113 7.72 -1.18 -9.08
CA LEU A 113 9.15 -1.23 -9.35
C LEU A 113 9.42 -2.46 -10.22
N SER A 114 8.90 -2.44 -11.42
CA SER A 114 9.36 -3.28 -12.51
C SER A 114 10.75 -2.79 -12.90
N SER A 115 11.76 -3.34 -12.29
CA SER A 115 13.11 -3.20 -12.78
C SER A 115 13.24 -3.98 -14.08
N SER A 116 12.80 -3.39 -15.17
CA SER A 116 13.29 -3.78 -16.47
C SER A 116 14.72 -3.24 -16.61
N GLY A 117 15.66 -4.10 -16.62
CA GLY A 117 17.00 -3.81 -17.10
C GLY A 117 17.95 -3.22 -16.06
N GLY A 118 18.99 -3.90 -15.82
CA GLY A 118 20.14 -3.44 -15.06
C GLY A 118 20.17 -3.96 -13.64
N ARG A 119 20.45 -5.24 -13.48
CA ARG A 119 21.01 -5.74 -12.24
C ARG A 119 22.26 -4.94 -11.92
N PRO A 120 22.35 -4.32 -10.72
CA PRO A 120 23.57 -3.64 -10.35
C PRO A 120 24.75 -4.61 -10.45
N PRO A 121 25.86 -4.20 -11.04
CA PRO A 121 26.98 -5.10 -11.36
C PRO A 121 27.62 -5.78 -10.14
N MET A 122 27.24 -5.36 -8.92
CA MET A 122 27.74 -5.98 -7.69
C MET A 122 27.01 -7.26 -7.28
N LEU A 123 25.83 -7.58 -7.85
CA LEU A 123 25.11 -8.81 -7.52
C LEU A 123 25.48 -9.98 -8.45
N ASP A 124 26.07 -9.70 -9.61
CA ASP A 124 26.41 -10.71 -10.59
C ASP A 124 27.70 -11.49 -10.28
N GLN A 125 28.58 -10.98 -9.43
CA GLN A 125 29.81 -11.71 -9.09
C GLN A 125 29.58 -12.95 -8.21
N GLN A 126 28.43 -13.03 -7.53
CA GLN A 126 28.11 -14.21 -6.71
C GLN A 126 27.32 -15.28 -7.50
N ALA A 127 26.66 -14.89 -8.59
CA ALA A 127 25.93 -15.82 -9.47
C ALA A 127 26.85 -16.72 -10.33
N ALA A 128 28.14 -16.44 -10.32
CA ALA A 128 29.11 -17.19 -11.09
C ALA A 128 29.57 -18.52 -10.43
N ARG A 129 29.02 -18.86 -9.28
CA ARG A 129 29.34 -20.16 -8.63
C ARG A 129 28.20 -21.16 -8.84
N ARG A 130 28.59 -22.46 -8.89
CA ARG A 130 27.67 -23.56 -9.18
C ARG A 130 26.53 -23.67 -8.16
N TYR A 131 26.78 -23.34 -6.91
CA TYR A 131 25.82 -23.38 -5.82
C TYR A 131 25.69 -22.00 -5.19
N SER A 132 24.48 -21.65 -4.73
CA SER A 132 24.29 -20.43 -3.95
C SER A 132 23.40 -20.67 -2.73
N LEU A 133 23.81 -20.10 -1.63
CA LEU A 133 23.05 -20.09 -0.38
C LEU A 133 22.56 -18.67 -0.13
N ASN A 134 21.25 -18.51 -0.06
CA ASN A 134 20.63 -17.22 0.16
C ASN A 134 19.99 -17.18 1.54
N PHE A 135 20.41 -16.23 2.33
CA PHE A 135 19.80 -15.90 3.62
C PHE A 135 18.94 -14.67 3.44
N THR A 136 17.71 -14.70 3.91
CA THR A 136 16.82 -13.55 3.95
C THR A 136 16.23 -13.43 5.35
N ALA A 137 16.36 -12.25 5.94
CA ALA A 137 15.69 -11.87 7.16
C ALA A 137 14.70 -10.75 6.85
N MET A 138 13.45 -10.92 7.24
CA MET A 138 12.38 -9.94 7.06
C MET A 138 11.75 -9.62 8.39
N GLY A 139 11.87 -8.37 8.82
CA GLY A 139 11.16 -7.84 9.98
C GLY A 139 9.95 -7.04 9.54
N ARG A 140 8.79 -7.38 10.06
CA ARG A 140 7.55 -6.62 9.85
C ARG A 140 7.17 -5.93 11.14
N ASN A 141 6.65 -4.71 11.00
CA ASN A 141 6.29 -3.87 12.14
C ASN A 141 7.40 -3.83 13.20
N VAL A 142 8.62 -3.48 12.77
CA VAL A 142 9.84 -3.57 13.60
C VAL A 142 9.69 -2.80 14.91
N PHE A 143 8.99 -1.68 14.90
CA PHE A 143 8.71 -0.87 16.09
C PHE A 143 7.59 -1.39 16.98
N ASN A 144 6.92 -2.47 16.58
CA ASN A 144 5.83 -3.08 17.34
C ASN A 144 4.68 -2.12 17.64
N ASN A 145 4.33 -1.25 16.67
CA ASN A 145 3.22 -0.32 16.83
C ASN A 145 1.88 -1.01 16.62
N VAL A 146 0.91 -0.66 17.46
CA VAL A 146 -0.48 -1.06 17.25
C VAL A 146 -1.12 -0.06 16.28
N ASN A 147 -1.38 -0.51 15.07
CA ASN A 147 -2.05 0.28 14.05
C ASN A 147 -3.54 -0.06 14.05
N LEU A 148 -4.36 0.90 14.45
CA LEU A 148 -5.81 0.73 14.48
C LEU A 148 -6.43 1.12 13.14
N ALA A 149 -7.49 0.42 12.75
CA ALA A 149 -8.32 0.78 11.60
C ALA A 149 -9.05 2.11 11.86
N ALA A 150 -9.66 2.66 10.81
CA ALA A 150 -10.53 3.82 10.95
C ALA A 150 -11.63 3.52 11.97
N PRO A 151 -12.00 4.50 12.81
CA PRO A 151 -13.09 4.33 13.75
C PRO A 151 -14.43 4.10 13.06
N VAL A 152 -15.38 3.51 13.79
CA VAL A 152 -16.75 3.37 13.35
C VAL A 152 -17.35 4.76 13.20
N GLY A 153 -17.80 5.10 11.97
CA GLY A 153 -18.34 6.40 11.63
C GLY A 153 -19.86 6.54 11.75
N VAL A 154 -20.57 5.45 12.05
CA VAL A 154 -22.03 5.47 12.19
C VAL A 154 -22.43 6.07 13.52
N LEU A 155 -23.09 7.23 13.52
CA LEU A 155 -23.46 7.96 14.74
C LEU A 155 -24.29 7.15 15.72
N GLN A 156 -25.25 6.38 15.22
CA GLN A 156 -26.15 5.57 16.05
C GLN A 156 -25.52 4.29 16.59
N SER A 157 -24.28 3.99 16.17
CA SER A 157 -23.57 2.82 16.69
C SER A 157 -23.04 3.07 18.12
N PRO A 158 -23.19 2.11 19.04
CA PRO A 158 -22.58 2.19 20.35
C PRO A 158 -21.05 2.24 20.30
N LEU A 159 -20.45 1.86 19.15
CA LEU A 159 -19.02 1.91 18.90
C LEU A 159 -18.56 3.16 18.16
N PHE A 160 -19.45 4.16 18.01
CA PHE A 160 -19.11 5.39 17.31
C PHE A 160 -17.81 6.01 17.82
N GLY A 161 -16.93 6.35 16.89
CA GLY A 161 -15.64 6.96 17.21
C GLY A 161 -14.61 6.02 17.85
N THR A 162 -14.88 4.72 17.90
CA THR A 162 -13.98 3.67 18.40
C THR A 162 -13.50 2.81 17.26
N SER A 163 -12.20 2.54 17.23
CA SER A 163 -11.63 1.58 16.29
C SER A 163 -11.76 0.17 16.89
N ASN A 164 -12.50 -0.68 16.23
CA ASN A 164 -12.77 -2.06 16.66
C ASN A 164 -11.96 -3.11 15.87
N ALA A 165 -11.06 -2.67 15.02
CA ALA A 165 -10.22 -3.53 14.21
C ALA A 165 -8.80 -2.97 14.10
N LEU A 166 -7.87 -3.82 13.68
CA LEU A 166 -6.52 -3.41 13.32
C LEU A 166 -6.49 -2.91 11.88
N ALA A 167 -5.67 -1.90 11.63
CA ALA A 167 -5.41 -1.43 10.29
C ALA A 167 -4.70 -2.52 9.50
N GLY A 168 -5.13 -2.73 8.28
CA GLY A 168 -4.48 -3.65 7.39
C GLY A 168 -5.25 -3.81 6.10
N GLY A 169 -4.53 -4.04 5.03
CA GLY A 169 -5.04 -4.41 3.73
C GLY A 169 -4.28 -5.62 3.23
N PHE A 170 -4.65 -6.13 2.08
CA PHE A 170 -4.05 -7.32 1.50
C PHE A 170 -2.52 -7.26 1.37
N PHE A 171 -1.95 -6.06 1.23
CA PHE A 171 -0.50 -5.83 1.12
C PHE A 171 0.14 -5.17 2.34
N SER A 172 -0.62 -4.82 3.36
CA SER A 172 -0.10 -4.27 4.60
C SER A 172 -0.08 -5.33 5.69
N SER A 173 0.95 -5.29 6.53
CA SER A 173 1.01 -6.15 7.70
C SER A 173 -0.01 -5.63 8.72
N PRO A 174 -1.18 -6.26 8.91
CA PRO A 174 -2.23 -5.73 9.77
C PRO A 174 -1.94 -5.97 11.24
N SER A 175 -0.85 -6.66 11.53
CA SER A 175 -0.60 -7.10 12.88
C SER A 175 -0.18 -5.95 13.79
N SER A 176 -0.73 -5.93 14.97
CA SER A 176 -0.22 -5.12 16.07
C SER A 176 1.13 -5.62 16.56
N ASN A 177 1.54 -6.82 16.17
CA ASN A 177 2.74 -7.47 16.68
C ASN A 177 3.85 -7.45 15.64
N ARG A 178 5.08 -7.30 16.15
CA ARG A 178 6.28 -7.49 15.36
C ARG A 178 6.41 -8.97 14.95
N SER A 179 6.74 -9.21 13.69
CA SER A 179 7.14 -10.54 13.23
C SER A 179 8.53 -10.50 12.58
N ILE A 180 9.29 -11.56 12.77
CA ILE A 180 10.60 -11.75 12.15
C ILE A 180 10.56 -13.08 11.43
N ASP A 181 10.70 -13.03 10.11
CA ASP A 181 10.76 -14.20 9.24
C ASP A 181 12.20 -14.41 8.79
N LEU A 182 12.71 -15.62 8.96
CA LEU A 182 14.03 -16.04 8.49
C LEU A 182 13.85 -17.09 7.41
N GLN A 183 14.44 -16.84 6.26
CA GLN A 183 14.42 -17.78 5.13
C GLN A 183 15.82 -18.10 4.70
N VAL A 184 16.09 -19.39 4.50
CA VAL A 184 17.32 -19.89 3.91
C VAL A 184 16.95 -20.68 2.67
N SER A 185 17.55 -20.36 1.53
CA SER A 185 17.35 -21.11 0.28
C SER A 185 18.69 -21.51 -0.32
N PHE A 186 18.77 -22.76 -0.75
CA PHE A 186 19.91 -23.31 -1.46
C PHE A 186 19.54 -23.57 -2.90
N ASN A 187 20.37 -23.10 -3.83
CA ASN A 187 20.20 -23.32 -5.26
C ASN A 187 21.43 -24.07 -5.80
N PHE A 188 21.18 -25.06 -6.64
CA PHE A 188 22.19 -25.93 -7.24
C PHE A 188 21.97 -26.09 -8.75
#